data_31c6444c034c576f11ca1fae9014e35e
#
_entry.id   31c6444c034c576f11ca1fae9014e35e
#
_cell.length_a   1.000
_cell.length_b   1.000
_cell.length_c   1.000
_cell.angle_alpha   90.00
_cell.angle_beta   90.00
_cell.angle_gamma   90.00
#
_symmetry.space_group_name_H-M   'P 1'
#
loop_
_entity.id
_entity.type
_entity.pdbx_description
1 polymer ?
#
loop_
_entity_poly.entity_id
_entity_poly.type
_entity_poly.pdbx_seq_one_letter_code
_entity_poly.pdbx_strand_id
1 'polypeptide(L)'
;MTLVVAGAFSWLGRREAAAQQALGSVMAAAQRAIGSGQPAELEGSATALRQFLASHPGAKASQQAWYLLGQVEYGRRQWDAATAAFAEAARRDGGSIGALSRLGQGYAHEAKGDPAQALEAYHQALSGRGPRDFLYGDFLLAKARAQEQTKDTAGAVATYKQYLKDLPSADRVQDVRIRLALLGGAG
;
A
#
# COMPACT_ATOMS: atom_id res chain seq x y z
N MET A 1 13.46 -20.29 -36.72
CA MET A 1 13.36 -19.34 -35.60
C MET A 1 11.97 -19.26 -34.95
N THR A 2 10.87 -19.50 -35.65
CA THR A 2 9.49 -19.38 -35.12
C THR A 2 9.12 -20.39 -34.02
N LEU A 3 9.60 -21.64 -34.07
CA LEU A 3 9.27 -22.69 -33.07
C LEU A 3 9.87 -22.43 -31.69
N VAL A 4 11.07 -21.84 -31.60
CA VAL A 4 11.72 -21.53 -30.31
C VAL A 4 10.99 -20.38 -29.58
N VAL A 5 10.52 -19.40 -30.35
CA VAL A 5 9.74 -18.26 -29.80
C VAL A 5 8.38 -18.75 -29.25
N ALA A 6 7.67 -19.60 -30.03
CA ALA A 6 6.40 -20.17 -29.57
C ALA A 6 6.54 -21.04 -28.31
N GLY A 7 7.62 -21.83 -28.22
CA GLY A 7 7.93 -22.63 -27.03
C GLY A 7 8.19 -21.78 -25.78
N ALA A 8 8.93 -20.68 -25.92
CA ALA A 8 9.22 -19.76 -24.85
C ALA A 8 7.95 -19.06 -24.32
N PHE A 9 7.07 -18.58 -25.21
CA PHE A 9 5.79 -17.98 -24.81
C PHE A 9 4.87 -18.98 -24.11
N SER A 10 4.78 -20.23 -24.58
CA SER A 10 4.00 -21.29 -23.96
C SER A 10 4.55 -21.66 -22.57
N TRP A 11 5.87 -21.67 -22.38
CA TRP A 11 6.50 -21.96 -21.10
C TRP A 11 6.28 -20.81 -20.09
N LEU A 12 6.45 -19.55 -20.51
CA LEU A 12 6.16 -18.38 -19.69
C LEU A 12 4.69 -18.33 -19.25
N GLY A 13 3.76 -18.61 -20.18
CA GLY A 13 2.32 -18.68 -19.87
C GLY A 13 1.99 -19.74 -18.82
N ARG A 14 2.60 -20.93 -18.92
CA ARG A 14 2.41 -22.01 -17.94
C ARG A 14 2.99 -21.66 -16.57
N ARG A 15 4.15 -20.99 -16.51
CA ARG A 15 4.74 -20.52 -15.26
C ARG A 15 3.85 -19.47 -14.57
N GLU A 16 3.29 -18.54 -15.34
CA GLU A 16 2.39 -17.53 -14.80
C GLU A 16 1.09 -18.16 -14.27
N ALA A 17 0.49 -19.09 -15.03
CA ALA A 17 -0.71 -19.80 -14.59
C ALA A 17 -0.48 -20.60 -13.31
N ALA A 18 0.66 -21.29 -13.20
CA ALA A 18 1.04 -22.01 -12.00
C ALA A 18 1.26 -21.08 -10.80
N ALA A 19 1.89 -19.91 -11.02
CA ALA A 19 2.06 -18.89 -9.99
C ALA A 19 0.71 -18.31 -9.52
N GLN A 20 -0.22 -18.03 -10.43
CA GLN A 20 -1.57 -17.57 -10.07
C GLN A 20 -2.34 -18.61 -9.25
N GLN A 21 -2.28 -19.88 -9.62
CA GLN A 21 -2.92 -20.96 -8.87
C GLN A 21 -2.31 -21.10 -7.48
N ALA A 22 -0.97 -21.09 -7.37
CA ALA A 22 -0.28 -21.17 -6.09
C ALA A 22 -0.57 -19.96 -5.19
N LEU A 23 -0.70 -18.76 -5.77
CA LEU A 23 -1.04 -17.56 -5.00
C LEU A 23 -2.41 -17.67 -4.34
N GLY A 24 -3.41 -18.31 -5.00
CA GLY A 24 -4.77 -18.40 -4.48
C GLY A 24 -4.85 -19.00 -3.08
N SER A 25 -4.13 -20.09 -2.82
CA SER A 25 -4.10 -20.75 -1.51
C SER A 25 -3.38 -19.91 -0.45
N VAL A 26 -2.24 -19.32 -0.81
CA VAL A 26 -1.44 -18.48 0.10
C VAL A 26 -2.20 -17.18 0.44
N MET A 27 -2.90 -16.60 -0.53
CA MET A 27 -3.73 -15.41 -0.36
C MET A 27 -4.87 -15.65 0.63
N ALA A 28 -5.60 -16.76 0.50
CA ALA A 28 -6.70 -17.08 1.41
C ALA A 28 -6.21 -17.27 2.86
N ALA A 29 -5.04 -17.88 3.05
CA ALA A 29 -4.42 -18.01 4.37
C ALA A 29 -4.01 -16.65 4.94
N ALA A 30 -3.36 -15.80 4.13
CA ALA A 30 -2.94 -14.47 4.55
C ALA A 30 -4.13 -13.57 4.93
N GLN A 31 -5.20 -13.57 4.16
CA GLN A 31 -6.41 -12.79 4.45
C GLN A 31 -7.07 -13.23 5.77
N ARG A 32 -7.14 -14.53 6.04
CA ARG A 32 -7.63 -15.05 7.33
C ARG A 32 -6.73 -14.60 8.49
N ALA A 33 -5.42 -14.73 8.35
CA ALA A 33 -4.46 -14.32 9.37
C ALA A 33 -4.53 -12.82 9.67
N ILE A 34 -4.67 -11.97 8.65
CA ILE A 34 -4.86 -10.53 8.80
C ILE A 34 -6.17 -10.24 9.53
N GLY A 35 -7.26 -10.94 9.17
CA GLY A 35 -8.58 -10.76 9.79
C GLY A 35 -8.63 -11.22 11.24
N SER A 36 -7.94 -12.32 11.59
CA SER A 36 -7.89 -12.85 12.96
C SER A 36 -6.92 -12.10 13.87
N GLY A 37 -5.84 -11.56 13.30
CA GLY A 37 -4.75 -10.93 14.04
C GLY A 37 -3.94 -11.90 14.91
N GLN A 38 -4.16 -13.21 14.78
CA GLN A 38 -3.48 -14.20 15.62
C GLN A 38 -2.00 -14.32 15.25
N PRO A 39 -1.07 -14.19 16.22
CA PRO A 39 0.37 -14.17 15.93
C PRO A 39 0.88 -15.40 15.18
N ALA A 40 0.40 -16.59 15.55
CA ALA A 40 0.81 -17.85 14.91
C ALA A 40 0.34 -17.93 13.43
N GLU A 41 -0.87 -17.47 13.13
CA GLU A 41 -1.39 -17.44 11.76
C GLU A 41 -0.66 -16.39 10.90
N LEU A 42 -0.36 -15.23 11.47
CA LEU A 42 0.43 -14.21 10.80
C LEU A 42 1.85 -14.72 10.48
N GLU A 43 2.51 -15.38 11.44
CA GLU A 43 3.85 -15.97 11.21
C GLU A 43 3.83 -17.04 10.11
N GLY A 44 2.86 -17.97 10.16
CA GLY A 44 2.70 -19.01 9.14
C GLY A 44 2.44 -18.40 7.75
N SER A 45 1.62 -17.36 7.68
CA SER A 45 1.31 -16.66 6.43
C SER A 45 2.51 -15.90 5.88
N ALA A 46 3.30 -15.23 6.73
CA ALA A 46 4.53 -14.57 6.32
C ALA A 46 5.53 -15.57 5.71
N THR A 47 5.68 -16.74 6.34
CA THR A 47 6.55 -17.80 5.85
C THR A 47 6.07 -18.34 4.50
N ALA A 48 4.77 -18.63 4.35
CA ALA A 48 4.20 -19.13 3.10
C ALA A 48 4.34 -18.11 1.95
N LEU A 49 4.11 -16.82 2.23
CA LEU A 49 4.29 -15.75 1.24
C LEU A 49 5.75 -15.61 0.80
N ARG A 50 6.72 -15.70 1.72
CA ARG A 50 8.15 -15.67 1.38
C ARG A 50 8.56 -16.88 0.53
N GLN A 51 8.07 -18.08 0.85
CA GLN A 51 8.30 -19.28 0.04
C GLN A 51 7.71 -19.15 -1.37
N PHE A 52 6.49 -18.61 -1.48
CA PHE A 52 5.87 -18.31 -2.76
C PHE A 52 6.73 -17.36 -3.59
N LEU A 53 7.17 -16.25 -3.01
CA LEU A 53 8.00 -15.24 -3.68
C LEU A 53 9.34 -15.78 -4.14
N ALA A 54 9.96 -16.67 -3.34
CA ALA A 54 11.21 -17.36 -3.70
C ALA A 54 11.01 -18.34 -4.85
N SER A 55 9.87 -19.05 -4.89
CA SER A 55 9.56 -20.03 -5.93
C SER A 55 9.10 -19.42 -7.26
N HIS A 56 8.56 -18.21 -7.23
CA HIS A 56 7.98 -17.53 -8.38
C HIS A 56 8.59 -16.13 -8.62
N PRO A 57 9.93 -16.01 -8.71
CA PRO A 57 10.56 -14.71 -8.89
C PRO A 57 10.14 -14.11 -10.24
N GLY A 58 9.67 -12.87 -10.24
CA GLY A 58 9.30 -12.15 -11.45
C GLY A 58 7.92 -12.46 -12.02
N ALA A 59 7.14 -13.37 -11.45
CA ALA A 59 5.75 -13.59 -11.84
C ALA A 59 4.90 -12.33 -11.55
N LYS A 60 3.89 -12.05 -12.38
CA LYS A 60 2.94 -10.94 -12.12
C LYS A 60 2.23 -11.12 -10.77
N ALA A 61 1.91 -12.37 -10.42
CA ALA A 61 1.36 -12.74 -9.12
C ALA A 61 2.22 -12.30 -7.93
N SER A 62 3.54 -12.15 -8.13
CA SER A 62 4.46 -11.75 -7.05
C SER A 62 4.21 -10.34 -6.53
N GLN A 63 3.65 -9.44 -7.33
CA GLN A 63 3.29 -8.11 -6.86
C GLN A 63 2.23 -8.17 -5.77
N GLN A 64 1.16 -8.94 -5.99
CA GLN A 64 0.10 -9.14 -5.01
C GLN A 64 0.63 -9.87 -3.77
N ALA A 65 1.53 -10.85 -3.94
CA ALA A 65 2.17 -11.54 -2.83
C ALA A 65 3.03 -10.60 -1.97
N TRP A 66 3.77 -9.68 -2.57
CA TRP A 66 4.52 -8.64 -1.85
C TRP A 66 3.61 -7.70 -1.07
N TYR A 67 2.49 -7.27 -1.67
CA TYR A 67 1.50 -6.45 -0.97
C TYR A 67 0.91 -7.18 0.25
N LEU A 68 0.50 -8.44 0.08
CA LEU A 68 -0.01 -9.27 1.18
C LEU A 68 1.05 -9.50 2.26
N LEU A 69 2.31 -9.73 1.88
CA LEU A 69 3.40 -9.84 2.85
C LEU A 69 3.56 -8.54 3.65
N GLY A 70 3.48 -7.40 3.00
CA GLY A 70 3.48 -6.10 3.69
C GLY A 70 2.38 -5.97 4.73
N GLN A 71 1.14 -6.38 4.40
CA GLN A 71 0.01 -6.37 5.33
C GLN A 71 0.21 -7.34 6.50
N VAL A 72 0.69 -8.55 6.23
CA VAL A 72 0.98 -9.55 7.27
C VAL A 72 2.08 -9.05 8.20
N GLU A 73 3.19 -8.52 7.67
CA GLU A 73 4.28 -7.98 8.47
C GLU A 73 3.84 -6.76 9.30
N TYR A 74 2.95 -5.92 8.74
CA TYR A 74 2.32 -4.83 9.48
C TYR A 74 1.50 -5.36 10.68
N GLY A 75 0.69 -6.39 10.46
CA GLY A 75 -0.06 -7.06 11.54
C GLY A 75 0.84 -7.68 12.61
N ARG A 76 2.02 -8.16 12.24
CA ARG A 76 3.06 -8.68 13.14
C ARG A 76 3.86 -7.58 13.86
N ARG A 77 3.61 -6.30 13.55
CA ARG A 77 4.39 -5.14 14.02
C ARG A 77 5.86 -5.16 13.58
N GLN A 78 6.16 -5.85 12.49
CA GLN A 78 7.48 -5.89 11.88
C GLN A 78 7.58 -4.75 10.84
N TRP A 79 7.66 -3.50 11.34
CA TRP A 79 7.49 -2.30 10.52
C TRP A 79 8.48 -2.19 9.38
N ASP A 80 9.74 -2.53 9.61
CA ASP A 80 10.78 -2.50 8.58
C ASP A 80 10.54 -3.55 7.50
N ALA A 81 10.12 -4.77 7.89
CA ALA A 81 9.76 -5.82 6.95
C ALA A 81 8.50 -5.45 6.15
N ALA A 82 7.49 -4.83 6.80
CA ALA A 82 6.30 -4.33 6.14
C ALA A 82 6.64 -3.27 5.10
N THR A 83 7.45 -2.27 5.49
CA THR A 83 7.90 -1.20 4.58
C THR A 83 8.64 -1.77 3.38
N ALA A 84 9.58 -2.72 3.58
CA ALA A 84 10.32 -3.36 2.50
C ALA A 84 9.40 -4.14 1.55
N ALA A 85 8.45 -4.91 2.08
CA ALA A 85 7.50 -5.67 1.29
C ALA A 85 6.56 -4.76 0.47
N PHE A 86 6.04 -3.70 1.08
CA PHE A 86 5.24 -2.69 0.38
C PHE A 86 6.04 -1.95 -0.70
N ALA A 87 7.31 -1.65 -0.46
CA ALA A 87 8.19 -1.03 -1.46
C ALA A 87 8.37 -1.95 -2.68
N GLU A 88 8.59 -3.25 -2.47
CA GLU A 88 8.68 -4.23 -3.56
C GLU A 88 7.37 -4.32 -4.37
N ALA A 89 6.22 -4.31 -3.71
CA ALA A 89 4.93 -4.31 -4.39
C ALA A 89 4.71 -3.00 -5.18
N ALA A 90 5.07 -1.85 -4.62
CA ALA A 90 4.90 -0.54 -5.26
C ALA A 90 5.82 -0.33 -6.47
N ARG A 91 7.00 -0.94 -6.49
CA ARG A 91 8.00 -0.80 -7.56
C ARG A 91 7.55 -1.41 -8.89
N ARG A 92 6.66 -2.40 -8.84
CA ARG A 92 6.29 -3.23 -10.01
C ARG A 92 5.16 -2.66 -10.84
N ASP A 93 4.38 -1.70 -10.32
CA ASP A 93 3.21 -1.17 -11.04
C ASP A 93 2.75 0.18 -10.51
N GLY A 94 2.27 1.02 -11.41
CA GLY A 94 1.55 2.25 -11.13
C GLY A 94 0.05 2.07 -10.85
N GLY A 95 -0.49 0.82 -10.88
CA GLY A 95 -1.90 0.50 -10.69
C GLY A 95 -2.39 0.53 -9.25
N SER A 96 -3.55 -0.08 -9.00
CA SER A 96 -4.21 -0.06 -7.68
C SER A 96 -3.36 -0.71 -6.59
N ILE A 97 -2.69 -1.84 -6.88
CA ILE A 97 -1.82 -2.51 -5.89
C ILE A 97 -0.62 -1.62 -5.55
N GLY A 98 -0.01 -0.98 -6.55
CA GLY A 98 1.07 -0.03 -6.31
C GLY A 98 0.64 1.15 -5.44
N ALA A 99 -0.57 1.70 -5.66
CA ALA A 99 -1.14 2.76 -4.84
C ALA A 99 -1.38 2.31 -3.40
N LEU A 100 -2.06 1.17 -3.21
CA LEU A 100 -2.30 0.57 -1.89
C LEU A 100 -0.99 0.28 -1.15
N SER A 101 0.04 -0.18 -1.88
CA SER A 101 1.34 -0.47 -1.29
C SER A 101 2.05 0.79 -0.80
N ARG A 102 2.00 1.89 -1.55
CA ARG A 102 2.54 3.18 -1.09
C ARG A 102 1.81 3.71 0.15
N LEU A 103 0.49 3.54 0.20
CA LEU A 103 -0.29 3.89 1.39
C LEU A 103 0.12 3.03 2.59
N GLY A 104 0.22 1.72 2.39
CA GLY A 104 0.70 0.78 3.42
C GLY A 104 2.12 1.07 3.89
N GLN A 105 3.01 1.47 2.99
CA GLN A 105 4.37 1.88 3.33
C GLN A 105 4.37 3.11 4.25
N GLY A 106 3.57 4.13 3.92
CA GLY A 106 3.40 5.29 4.78
C GLY A 106 2.86 4.92 6.17
N TYR A 107 1.84 4.06 6.25
CA TYR A 107 1.31 3.59 7.53
C TYR A 107 2.34 2.79 8.35
N ALA A 108 3.20 2.01 7.70
CA ALA A 108 4.27 1.29 8.39
C ALA A 108 5.32 2.25 8.98
N HIS A 109 5.65 3.33 8.28
CA HIS A 109 6.50 4.39 8.82
C HIS A 109 5.85 5.12 9.99
N GLU A 110 4.55 5.48 9.89
CA GLU A 110 3.83 6.08 11.03
C GLU A 110 3.83 5.16 12.26
N ALA A 111 3.54 3.87 12.06
CA ALA A 111 3.49 2.88 13.13
C ALA A 111 4.88 2.64 13.77
N LYS A 112 5.95 2.82 13.01
CA LYS A 112 7.33 2.80 13.50
C LYS A 112 7.68 4.05 14.31
N GLY A 113 6.89 5.12 14.20
CA GLY A 113 7.18 6.42 14.83
C GLY A 113 8.05 7.33 13.96
N ASP A 114 8.04 7.14 12.65
CA ASP A 114 8.77 7.94 11.67
C ASP A 114 7.81 8.69 10.72
N PRO A 115 7.12 9.74 11.22
CA PRO A 115 6.16 10.48 10.43
C PRO A 115 6.79 11.27 9.27
N ALA A 116 8.10 11.54 9.33
CA ALA A 116 8.80 12.23 8.25
C ALA A 116 8.93 11.31 7.01
N GLN A 117 9.29 10.06 7.20
CA GLN A 117 9.31 9.06 6.12
C GLN A 117 7.91 8.73 5.62
N ALA A 118 6.92 8.70 6.51
CA ALA A 118 5.53 8.54 6.11
C ALA A 118 5.07 9.68 5.19
N LEU A 119 5.38 10.92 5.56
CA LEU A 119 5.06 12.11 4.76
C LEU A 119 5.68 12.04 3.36
N GLU A 120 6.93 11.63 3.26
CA GLU A 120 7.61 11.44 1.97
C GLU A 120 6.93 10.35 1.12
N ALA A 121 6.57 9.21 1.71
CA ALA A 121 5.85 8.13 1.02
C ALA A 121 4.51 8.61 0.47
N TYR A 122 3.73 9.39 1.25
CA TYR A 122 2.45 9.95 0.80
C TYR A 122 2.63 11.03 -0.26
N HIS A 123 3.67 11.85 -0.16
CA HIS A 123 4.00 12.84 -1.18
C HIS A 123 4.32 12.18 -2.52
N GLN A 124 5.16 11.15 -2.52
CA GLN A 124 5.49 10.37 -3.71
C GLN A 124 4.25 9.67 -4.30
N ALA A 125 3.36 9.16 -3.41
CA ALA A 125 2.12 8.53 -3.83
C ALA A 125 1.15 9.49 -4.52
N LEU A 126 1.14 10.77 -4.14
CA LEU A 126 0.32 11.82 -4.75
C LEU A 126 0.91 12.36 -6.05
N SER A 127 2.19 12.13 -6.32
CA SER A 127 2.85 12.65 -7.52
C SER A 127 2.16 12.16 -8.79
N GLY A 128 1.72 13.09 -9.64
CA GLY A 128 1.02 12.80 -10.88
C GLY A 128 -0.42 12.31 -10.72
N ARG A 129 -0.99 12.36 -9.52
CA ARG A 129 -2.38 11.96 -9.23
C ARG A 129 -3.29 13.16 -9.04
N GLY A 130 -4.57 12.95 -9.29
CA GLY A 130 -5.61 13.97 -9.15
C GLY A 130 -6.92 13.40 -8.58
N PRO A 131 -7.97 14.23 -8.49
CA PRO A 131 -9.23 13.90 -7.79
C PRO A 131 -9.98 12.66 -8.31
N ARG A 132 -9.67 12.22 -9.54
CA ARG A 132 -10.29 11.03 -10.16
C ARG A 132 -9.49 9.76 -9.92
N ASP A 133 -8.28 9.87 -9.37
CA ASP A 133 -7.42 8.73 -9.16
C ASP A 133 -7.80 7.97 -7.89
N PHE A 134 -7.66 6.66 -7.98
CA PHE A 134 -7.89 5.76 -6.85
C PHE A 134 -7.01 6.16 -5.65
N LEU A 135 -7.62 6.21 -4.48
CA LEU A 135 -7.00 6.59 -3.20
C LEU A 135 -6.47 8.03 -3.12
N TYR A 136 -6.77 8.92 -4.07
CA TYR A 136 -6.31 10.30 -3.99
C TYR A 136 -6.69 10.99 -2.67
N GLY A 137 -7.97 10.86 -2.27
CA GLY A 137 -8.46 11.40 -1.00
C GLY A 137 -7.77 10.79 0.21
N ASP A 138 -7.55 9.47 0.20
CA ASP A 138 -6.87 8.77 1.30
C ASP A 138 -5.42 9.23 1.45
N PHE A 139 -4.71 9.44 0.35
CA PHE A 139 -3.34 9.98 0.37
C PHE A 139 -3.30 11.41 0.90
N LEU A 140 -4.26 12.26 0.52
CA LEU A 140 -4.34 13.63 1.06
C LEU A 140 -4.58 13.60 2.58
N LEU A 141 -5.51 12.78 3.06
CA LEU A 141 -5.79 12.66 4.49
C LEU A 141 -4.60 12.08 5.27
N ALA A 142 -3.93 11.07 4.72
CA ALA A 142 -2.74 10.50 5.33
C ALA A 142 -1.59 11.52 5.37
N LYS A 143 -1.37 12.26 4.28
CA LYS A 143 -0.37 13.33 4.21
C LYS A 143 -0.66 14.42 5.25
N ALA A 144 -1.90 14.92 5.33
CA ALA A 144 -2.26 15.95 6.29
C ALA A 144 -2.02 15.50 7.74
N ARG A 145 -2.39 14.25 8.07
CA ARG A 145 -2.12 13.66 9.39
C ARG A 145 -0.62 13.58 9.69
N ALA A 146 0.19 13.13 8.74
CA ALA A 146 1.64 13.07 8.90
C ALA A 146 2.26 14.48 9.08
N GLN A 147 1.73 15.51 8.39
CA GLN A 147 2.12 16.89 8.57
C GLN A 147 1.79 17.39 9.99
N GLU A 148 0.64 17.03 10.55
CA GLU A 148 0.33 17.36 11.95
C GLU A 148 1.32 16.69 12.91
N GLN A 149 1.64 15.42 12.70
CA GLN A 149 2.60 14.68 13.53
C GLN A 149 4.01 15.29 13.48
N THR A 150 4.41 15.83 12.33
CA THR A 150 5.67 16.55 12.15
C THR A 150 5.60 18.03 12.59
N LYS A 151 4.45 18.47 13.13
CA LYS A 151 4.17 19.86 13.54
C LYS A 151 4.18 20.87 12.37
N ASP A 152 4.03 20.41 11.15
CA ASP A 152 3.79 21.24 9.97
C ASP A 152 2.31 21.61 9.88
N THR A 153 1.85 22.45 10.81
CA THR A 153 0.44 22.89 10.86
C THR A 153 0.01 23.64 9.59
N ALA A 154 0.89 24.46 9.01
CA ALA A 154 0.57 25.21 7.81
C ALA A 154 0.38 24.27 6.61
N GLY A 155 1.25 23.27 6.46
CA GLY A 155 1.13 22.23 5.45
C GLY A 155 -0.13 21.40 5.62
N ALA A 156 -0.45 20.98 6.84
CA ALA A 156 -1.68 20.23 7.14
C ALA A 156 -2.94 21.01 6.74
N VAL A 157 -3.02 22.30 7.13
CA VAL A 157 -4.11 23.20 6.74
C VAL A 157 -4.23 23.31 5.22
N ALA A 158 -3.12 23.49 4.51
CA ALA A 158 -3.13 23.57 3.04
C ALA A 158 -3.62 22.26 2.41
N THR A 159 -3.17 21.11 2.92
CA THR A 159 -3.56 19.79 2.42
C THR A 159 -5.05 19.51 2.69
N TYR A 160 -5.59 19.86 3.85
CA TYR A 160 -7.02 19.74 4.14
C TYR A 160 -7.88 20.66 3.27
N LYS A 161 -7.44 21.90 3.02
CA LYS A 161 -8.13 22.80 2.08
C LYS A 161 -8.13 22.24 0.66
N GLN A 162 -7.03 21.63 0.23
CA GLN A 162 -6.96 20.93 -1.05
C GLN A 162 -7.98 19.79 -1.12
N TYR A 163 -8.07 18.94 -0.06
CA TYR A 163 -9.06 17.86 0.01
C TYR A 163 -10.49 18.39 -0.18
N LEU A 164 -10.87 19.44 0.55
CA LEU A 164 -12.22 20.02 0.48
C LEU A 164 -12.53 20.62 -0.90
N LYS A 165 -11.52 21.21 -1.54
CA LYS A 165 -11.65 21.79 -2.89
C LYS A 165 -11.81 20.69 -3.94
N ASP A 166 -10.98 19.66 -3.88
CA ASP A 166 -10.87 18.66 -4.93
C ASP A 166 -11.93 17.56 -4.80
N LEU A 167 -12.43 17.33 -3.58
CA LEU A 167 -13.36 16.26 -3.22
C LEU A 167 -14.56 16.76 -2.40
N PRO A 168 -15.35 17.74 -2.90
CA PRO A 168 -16.38 18.43 -2.13
C PRO A 168 -17.55 17.54 -1.69
N SER A 169 -17.73 16.39 -2.34
CA SER A 169 -18.81 15.43 -2.07
C SER A 169 -18.32 14.11 -1.44
N ALA A 170 -17.05 14.04 -1.00
CA ALA A 170 -16.52 12.83 -0.37
C ALA A 170 -17.07 12.65 1.07
N ASP A 171 -17.16 11.41 1.51
CA ASP A 171 -17.74 11.04 2.83
C ASP A 171 -17.04 11.71 4.01
N ARG A 172 -15.72 12.01 3.89
CA ARG A 172 -14.90 12.57 4.96
C ARG A 172 -14.87 14.10 5.02
N VAL A 173 -15.67 14.80 4.21
CA VAL A 173 -15.69 16.28 4.14
C VAL A 173 -15.98 16.93 5.50
N GLN A 174 -16.91 16.41 6.29
CA GLN A 174 -17.24 16.96 7.60
C GLN A 174 -16.10 16.75 8.60
N ASP A 175 -15.50 15.58 8.63
CA ASP A 175 -14.35 15.29 9.50
C ASP A 175 -13.20 16.25 9.20
N VAL A 176 -12.95 16.50 7.90
CA VAL A 176 -11.89 17.41 7.45
C VAL A 176 -12.18 18.85 7.85
N ARG A 177 -13.43 19.31 7.75
CA ARG A 177 -13.82 20.65 8.22
C ARG A 177 -13.59 20.83 9.72
N ILE A 178 -13.98 19.84 10.52
CA ILE A 178 -13.75 19.86 11.97
C ILE A 178 -12.24 19.93 12.24
N ARG A 179 -11.46 19.09 11.58
CA ARG A 179 -10.00 19.06 11.80
C ARG A 179 -9.35 20.38 11.40
N LEU A 180 -9.77 20.96 10.27
CA LEU A 180 -9.29 22.24 9.80
C LEU A 180 -9.60 23.38 10.80
N ALA A 181 -10.81 23.40 11.37
CA ALA A 181 -11.20 24.36 12.39
C ALA A 181 -10.32 24.25 13.66
N LEU A 182 -10.02 23.03 14.11
CA LEU A 182 -9.15 22.77 15.25
C LEU A 182 -7.71 23.26 15.03
N LEU A 183 -7.25 23.27 13.79
CA LEU A 183 -5.93 23.79 13.42
C LEU A 183 -5.89 25.31 13.18
N GLY A 184 -7.01 26.00 13.44
CA GLY A 184 -7.11 27.46 13.19
C GLY A 184 -7.23 27.81 11.69
N GLY A 185 -7.51 26.85 10.86
CA GLY A 185 -7.60 27.01 9.41
C GLY A 185 -9.00 27.36 8.88
N ALA A 186 -9.96 27.61 9.76
CA ALA A 186 -11.31 28.04 9.42
C ALA A 186 -11.28 29.48 8.90
N GLY A 187 -11.41 29.63 7.60
CA GLY A 187 -11.52 30.88 6.84
C GLY A 187 -12.09 30.59 5.49
#